data_aaef027fb31a16a6f455b37bd2be143f
#
_entry.id   aaef027fb31a16a6f455b37bd2be143f
#
_cell.length_a   1.000
_cell.length_b   1.000
_cell.length_c   1.000
_cell.angle_alpha   90.00
_cell.angle_beta   90.00
_cell.angle_gamma   90.00
#
_symmetry.space_group_name_H-M   'P 1'
#
loop_
_entity.id
_entity.type
_entity.pdbx_description
1 polymer ?
#
loop_
_entity_poly.entity_id
_entity_poly.type
_entity_poly.pdbx_seq_one_letter_code
_entity_poly.pdbx_strand_id
1 'polypeptide(L)'
;GFTESRERAKTTVMSGIVFVNGQRADKPGMPVDPDADIEVRGVALPFVSRGGFKLDKALKVFPIDPAGKTCIDCGASTGGFTDVLLQHGAAKVYAVDVGYGQLAWKLRNDERVINLERTNLRYVTEEQIPELLDIAVMDVSFICEARSSRSPASSQAGCGYRLPHKAAVRGRTRGSR
;
A
#
# COMPACT_ATOMS: atom_id res chain seq x y z
N GLY A 1 20.82 -12.96 16.67
CA GLY A 1 19.64 -13.07 15.82
C GLY A 1 19.79 -12.21 14.57
N PHE A 2 19.10 -12.59 13.50
CA PHE A 2 19.19 -11.91 12.18
C PHE A 2 18.34 -10.62 12.09
N THR A 3 17.44 -10.38 13.05
CA THR A 3 16.56 -9.22 13.07
C THR A 3 16.27 -8.75 14.48
N GLU A 4 15.94 -7.47 14.62
CA GLU A 4 15.70 -6.82 15.91
C GLU A 4 14.32 -7.15 16.52
N SER A 5 13.35 -7.61 15.71
CA SER A 5 11.99 -7.92 16.14
C SER A 5 11.34 -8.99 15.29
N ARG A 6 10.29 -9.64 15.85
CA ARG A 6 9.46 -10.64 15.15
C ARG A 6 8.80 -10.07 13.89
N GLU A 7 8.34 -8.83 13.94
CA GLU A 7 7.71 -8.16 12.80
C GLU A 7 8.73 -7.88 11.68
N ARG A 8 9.94 -7.47 12.07
CA ARG A 8 11.05 -7.29 11.13
C ARG A 8 11.45 -8.63 10.50
N ALA A 9 11.48 -9.71 11.28
CA ALA A 9 11.73 -11.06 10.77
C ALA A 9 10.68 -11.48 9.73
N LYS A 10 9.39 -11.28 10.00
CA LYS A 10 8.33 -11.56 9.04
C LYS A 10 8.51 -10.79 7.73
N THR A 11 8.76 -9.49 7.80
CA THR A 11 8.99 -8.65 6.62
C THR A 11 10.21 -9.14 5.84
N THR A 12 11.28 -9.52 6.52
CA THR A 12 12.51 -10.05 5.91
C THR A 12 12.23 -11.36 5.19
N VAL A 13 11.47 -12.30 5.78
CA VAL A 13 11.04 -13.54 5.11
C VAL A 13 10.17 -13.23 3.90
N MET A 14 9.17 -12.38 4.05
CA MET A 14 8.26 -11.99 2.95
C MET A 14 8.98 -11.27 1.80
N SER A 15 10.13 -10.63 2.08
CA SER A 15 10.95 -10.03 1.03
C SER A 15 11.65 -11.06 0.14
N GLY A 16 11.67 -12.33 0.56
CA GLY A 16 12.23 -13.45 -0.18
C GLY A 16 13.76 -13.43 -0.24
N ILE A 17 14.41 -12.81 0.74
CA ILE A 17 15.86 -12.80 0.91
C ILE A 17 16.35 -13.82 1.96
N VAL A 18 15.43 -14.54 2.60
CA VAL A 18 15.75 -15.59 3.58
C VAL A 18 15.81 -16.94 2.87
N PHE A 19 16.87 -17.68 3.16
CA PHE A 19 17.08 -19.03 2.67
C PHE A 19 17.27 -19.97 3.87
N VAL A 20 16.66 -21.15 3.78
CA VAL A 20 16.76 -22.22 4.78
C VAL A 20 17.35 -23.44 4.07
N ASN A 21 18.50 -23.93 4.50
CA ASN A 21 19.25 -25.00 3.84
C ASN A 21 19.41 -24.76 2.33
N GLY A 22 19.71 -23.50 1.96
CA GLY A 22 19.87 -23.07 0.56
C GLY A 22 18.57 -22.89 -0.23
N GLN A 23 17.40 -23.24 0.31
CA GLN A 23 16.09 -23.05 -0.31
C GLN A 23 15.45 -21.74 0.17
N ARG A 24 14.85 -21.00 -0.76
CA ARG A 24 14.20 -19.74 -0.43
C ARG A 24 12.94 -19.96 0.42
N ALA A 25 12.89 -19.29 1.56
CA ALA A 25 11.73 -19.24 2.44
C ALA A 25 11.00 -17.90 2.24
N ASP A 26 9.73 -17.93 1.84
CA ASP A 26 8.91 -16.75 1.57
C ASP A 26 7.64 -16.67 2.44
N LYS A 27 7.39 -17.68 3.27
CA LYS A 27 6.22 -17.77 4.16
C LYS A 27 6.66 -17.66 5.62
N PRO A 28 6.35 -16.54 6.30
CA PRO A 28 6.58 -16.41 7.73
C PRO A 28 5.76 -17.44 8.53
N GLY A 29 6.36 -18.03 9.57
CA GLY A 29 5.70 -19.01 10.42
C GLY A 29 5.75 -20.46 9.91
N MET A 30 6.48 -20.71 8.84
CA MET A 30 6.78 -22.06 8.41
C MET A 30 7.65 -22.76 9.47
N PRO A 31 7.34 -24.01 9.90
CA PRO A 31 8.21 -24.76 10.78
C PRO A 31 9.58 -24.99 10.14
N VAL A 32 10.63 -24.75 10.88
CA VAL A 32 12.02 -24.91 10.44
C VAL A 32 12.72 -25.78 11.48
N ASP A 33 13.58 -26.70 11.02
CA ASP A 33 14.40 -27.50 11.90
C ASP A 33 15.30 -26.58 12.78
N PRO A 34 15.44 -26.84 14.08
CA PRO A 34 16.31 -26.06 14.95
C PRO A 34 17.76 -25.97 14.46
N ASP A 35 18.25 -26.99 13.76
CA ASP A 35 19.60 -27.09 13.23
C ASP A 35 19.71 -26.63 11.77
N ALA A 36 18.63 -26.08 11.18
CA ALA A 36 18.66 -25.63 9.81
C ALA A 36 19.61 -24.45 9.62
N ASP A 37 20.36 -24.48 8.52
CA ASP A 37 21.18 -23.34 8.09
C ASP A 37 20.26 -22.22 7.56
N ILE A 38 20.32 -21.06 8.22
CA ILE A 38 19.51 -19.89 7.87
C ILE A 38 20.43 -18.79 7.36
N GLU A 39 20.26 -18.45 6.09
CA GLU A 39 20.97 -17.34 5.45
C GLU A 39 20.01 -16.19 5.11
N VAL A 40 20.46 -14.96 5.30
CA VAL A 40 19.78 -13.75 4.81
C VAL A 40 20.62 -13.14 3.69
N ARG A 41 20.16 -13.27 2.45
CA ARG A 41 20.88 -12.80 1.26
C ARG A 41 20.30 -11.49 0.77
N GLY A 42 20.95 -10.37 1.08
CA GLY A 42 20.54 -9.03 0.63
C GLY A 42 20.18 -8.10 1.78
N VAL A 43 19.58 -6.97 1.43
CA VAL A 43 19.13 -5.94 2.37
C VAL A 43 17.63 -6.07 2.60
N ALA A 44 17.20 -5.97 3.86
CA ALA A 44 15.78 -5.95 4.19
C ALA A 44 15.07 -4.82 3.44
N LEU A 45 13.81 -5.08 3.02
CA LEU A 45 13.02 -4.08 2.33
C LEU A 45 12.91 -2.80 3.19
N PRO A 46 13.10 -1.62 2.60
CA PRO A 46 12.89 -0.34 3.30
C PRO A 46 11.40 -0.09 3.60
N PHE A 47 10.49 -0.82 2.95
CA PHE A 47 9.03 -0.71 3.07
C PHE A 47 8.42 -2.01 3.60
N VAL A 48 7.20 -1.93 4.13
CA VAL A 48 6.45 -3.10 4.64
C VAL A 48 6.12 -4.13 3.56
N SER A 49 6.19 -3.77 2.30
CA SER A 49 6.02 -4.70 1.17
C SER A 49 6.75 -4.22 -0.09
N ARG A 50 6.93 -5.15 -1.06
CA ARG A 50 7.53 -4.82 -2.37
C ARG A 50 6.72 -3.79 -3.17
N GLY A 51 5.41 -3.68 -2.90
CA GLY A 51 4.55 -2.67 -3.52
C GLY A 51 5.11 -1.26 -3.34
N GLY A 52 5.72 -0.97 -2.19
CA GLY A 52 6.32 0.33 -1.89
C GLY A 52 7.31 0.81 -2.95
N PHE A 53 8.10 -0.07 -3.55
CA PHE A 53 9.03 0.34 -4.62
C PHE A 53 8.35 0.95 -5.84
N LYS A 54 7.11 0.58 -6.13
CA LYS A 54 6.36 1.16 -7.26
C LYS A 54 6.09 2.64 -7.00
N LEU A 55 5.59 2.96 -5.79
CA LEU A 55 5.30 4.34 -5.42
C LEU A 55 6.57 5.16 -5.22
N ASP A 56 7.58 4.62 -4.55
CA ASP A 56 8.87 5.29 -4.35
C ASP A 56 9.50 5.68 -5.71
N LYS A 57 9.46 4.75 -6.68
CA LYS A 57 9.92 5.07 -8.04
C LYS A 57 9.06 6.16 -8.70
N ALA A 58 7.73 6.11 -8.52
CA ALA A 58 6.84 7.10 -9.09
C ALA A 58 7.10 8.51 -8.52
N LEU A 59 7.29 8.64 -7.20
CA LEU A 59 7.61 9.90 -6.55
C LEU A 59 8.97 10.48 -6.98
N LYS A 60 9.92 9.64 -7.36
CA LYS A 60 11.22 10.07 -7.92
C LYS A 60 11.12 10.57 -9.35
N VAL A 61 10.15 10.09 -10.11
CA VAL A 61 9.99 10.43 -11.55
C VAL A 61 9.03 11.60 -11.75
N PHE A 62 7.97 11.67 -10.95
CA PHE A 62 6.96 12.71 -11.06
C PHE A 62 7.17 13.80 -10.00
N PRO A 63 6.87 15.06 -10.31
CA PRO A 63 7.03 16.18 -9.37
C PRO A 63 5.87 16.20 -8.34
N ILE A 64 5.74 15.10 -7.57
CA ILE A 64 4.72 14.92 -6.54
C ILE A 64 5.43 14.80 -5.20
N ASP A 65 5.10 15.73 -4.29
CA ASP A 65 5.66 15.75 -2.95
C ASP A 65 4.54 15.47 -1.92
N PRO A 66 4.61 14.33 -1.20
CA PRO A 66 3.66 14.00 -0.14
C PRO A 66 3.86 14.79 1.16
N ALA A 67 4.98 15.52 1.32
CA ALA A 67 5.32 16.18 2.58
C ALA A 67 4.20 17.14 3.03
N GLY A 68 3.72 16.97 4.27
CA GLY A 68 2.66 17.76 4.87
C GLY A 68 1.28 17.58 4.26
N LYS A 69 1.08 16.57 3.38
CA LYS A 69 -0.17 16.35 2.64
C LYS A 69 -1.06 15.31 3.31
N THR A 70 -2.38 15.44 3.08
CA THR A 70 -3.38 14.42 3.38
C THR A 70 -3.54 13.51 2.17
N CYS A 71 -3.23 12.22 2.35
CA CYS A 71 -3.18 11.24 1.27
C CYS A 71 -4.24 10.14 1.49
N ILE A 72 -4.62 9.47 0.38
CA ILE A 72 -5.40 8.23 0.43
C ILE A 72 -4.67 7.13 -0.35
N ASP A 73 -4.57 5.94 0.26
CA ASP A 73 -4.07 4.71 -0.35
C ASP A 73 -5.27 3.79 -0.62
N CYS A 74 -5.62 3.67 -1.90
CA CYS A 74 -6.77 2.91 -2.37
C CYS A 74 -6.36 1.47 -2.69
N GLY A 75 -6.77 0.51 -1.85
CA GLY A 75 -6.31 -0.88 -1.89
C GLY A 75 -5.00 -1.03 -1.14
N ALA A 76 -4.96 -0.54 0.10
CA ALA A 76 -3.73 -0.46 0.90
C ALA A 76 -3.09 -1.83 1.17
N SER A 77 -3.88 -2.91 1.28
CA SER A 77 -3.41 -4.27 1.57
C SER A 77 -2.44 -4.28 2.76
N THR A 78 -1.18 -4.68 2.59
CA THR A 78 -0.15 -4.64 3.64
C THR A 78 0.36 -3.24 3.97
N GLY A 79 0.01 -2.22 3.18
CA GLY A 79 0.38 -0.82 3.41
C GLY A 79 1.69 -0.40 2.75
N GLY A 80 2.08 -1.04 1.65
CA GLY A 80 3.32 -0.68 0.95
C GLY A 80 3.34 0.77 0.48
N PHE A 81 2.25 1.27 -0.07
CA PHE A 81 2.13 2.66 -0.50
C PHE A 81 1.97 3.60 0.69
N THR A 82 1.14 3.23 1.67
CA THR A 82 1.00 3.97 2.94
C THR A 82 2.36 4.21 3.59
N ASP A 83 3.20 3.18 3.69
CA ASP A 83 4.54 3.29 4.28
C ASP A 83 5.44 4.27 3.51
N VAL A 84 5.40 4.23 2.19
CA VAL A 84 6.16 5.18 1.35
C VAL A 84 5.68 6.62 1.56
N LEU A 85 4.37 6.85 1.55
CA LEU A 85 3.81 8.18 1.78
C LEU A 85 4.25 8.75 3.13
N LEU A 86 4.22 7.95 4.20
CA LEU A 86 4.66 8.36 5.53
C LEU A 86 6.17 8.64 5.58
N GLN A 87 6.99 7.82 4.92
CA GLN A 87 8.45 8.03 4.84
C GLN A 87 8.81 9.30 4.03
N HIS A 88 7.95 9.68 3.07
CA HIS A 88 8.06 10.94 2.34
C HIS A 88 7.36 12.12 3.05
N GLY A 89 6.99 11.97 4.33
CA GLY A 89 6.53 13.07 5.16
C GLY A 89 5.06 13.40 5.04
N ALA A 90 4.21 12.50 4.54
CA ALA A 90 2.75 12.73 4.54
C ALA A 90 2.26 13.03 5.97
N ALA A 91 1.42 14.04 6.11
CA ALA A 91 0.84 14.43 7.39
C ALA A 91 -0.21 13.44 7.85
N LYS A 92 -0.98 12.87 6.90
CA LYS A 92 -2.03 11.88 7.17
C LYS A 92 -2.24 10.97 5.96
N VAL A 93 -2.52 9.69 6.23
CA VAL A 93 -2.81 8.71 5.18
C VAL A 93 -4.06 7.91 5.56
N TYR A 94 -5.09 7.98 4.72
CA TYR A 94 -6.25 7.09 4.79
C TYR A 94 -5.92 5.80 4.03
N ALA A 95 -5.72 4.70 4.76
CA ALA A 95 -5.46 3.38 4.20
C ALA A 95 -6.79 2.64 4.03
N VAL A 96 -7.30 2.59 2.80
CA VAL A 96 -8.60 1.99 2.49
C VAL A 96 -8.42 0.64 1.84
N ASP A 97 -9.05 -0.41 2.39
CA ASP A 97 -9.04 -1.75 1.81
C ASP A 97 -10.35 -2.50 2.09
N VAL A 98 -10.77 -3.36 1.16
CA VAL A 98 -11.93 -4.26 1.35
C VAL A 98 -11.58 -5.43 2.27
N GLY A 99 -10.30 -5.77 2.38
CA GLY A 99 -9.78 -6.81 3.26
C GLY A 99 -9.79 -6.40 4.73
N TYR A 100 -9.39 -7.35 5.57
CA TYR A 100 -9.29 -7.16 7.02
C TYR A 100 -8.00 -7.77 7.55
N GLY A 101 -7.37 -7.08 8.51
CA GLY A 101 -6.19 -7.58 9.21
C GLY A 101 -4.93 -7.62 8.36
N GLN A 102 -4.90 -6.99 7.18
CA GLN A 102 -3.76 -7.05 6.26
C GLN A 102 -2.72 -5.96 6.51
N LEU A 103 -3.16 -4.78 6.93
CA LEU A 103 -2.27 -3.64 7.15
C LEU A 103 -1.20 -3.98 8.19
N ALA A 104 0.06 -3.69 7.89
CA ALA A 104 1.19 -3.99 8.76
C ALA A 104 1.05 -3.31 10.14
N TRP A 105 1.43 -4.02 11.20
CA TRP A 105 1.24 -3.58 12.59
C TRP A 105 1.84 -2.20 12.87
N LYS A 106 3.03 -1.89 12.35
CA LYS A 106 3.64 -0.58 12.54
C LYS A 106 2.79 0.56 11.97
N LEU A 107 2.08 0.32 10.86
CA LEU A 107 1.22 1.33 10.23
C LEU A 107 -0.11 1.48 10.96
N ARG A 108 -0.64 0.39 11.54
CA ARG A 108 -1.85 0.45 12.39
C ARG A 108 -1.66 1.30 13.63
N ASN A 109 -0.44 1.38 14.14
CA ASN A 109 -0.10 2.14 15.35
C ASN A 109 0.52 3.51 15.04
N ASP A 110 0.63 3.91 13.78
CA ASP A 110 1.09 5.26 13.42
C ASP A 110 -0.11 6.21 13.46
N GLU A 111 -0.03 7.24 14.30
CA GLU A 111 -1.10 8.23 14.52
C GLU A 111 -1.52 8.96 13.24
N ARG A 112 -0.67 8.99 12.24
CA ARG A 112 -0.94 9.59 10.93
C ARG A 112 -1.76 8.69 10.02
N VAL A 113 -1.97 7.41 10.39
CA VAL A 113 -2.70 6.44 9.56
C VAL A 113 -4.11 6.25 10.06
N ILE A 114 -5.07 6.52 9.21
CA ILE A 114 -6.47 6.18 9.43
C ILE A 114 -6.78 4.89 8.67
N ASN A 115 -6.89 3.79 9.41
CA ASN A 115 -7.13 2.46 8.83
C ASN A 115 -8.62 2.24 8.57
N LEU A 116 -9.01 2.19 7.30
CA LEU A 116 -10.38 1.93 6.83
C LEU A 116 -10.47 0.55 6.16
N GLU A 117 -10.34 -0.50 6.97
CA GLU A 117 -10.53 -1.90 6.54
C GLU A 117 -12.01 -2.24 6.34
N ARG A 118 -12.31 -3.33 5.61
CA ARG A 118 -13.67 -3.75 5.22
C ARG A 118 -14.45 -2.65 4.51
N THR A 119 -13.73 -1.74 3.87
CA THR A 119 -14.29 -0.55 3.27
C THR A 119 -14.09 -0.59 1.76
N ASN A 120 -15.20 -0.61 1.02
CA ASN A 120 -15.14 -0.44 -0.42
C ASN A 120 -15.06 1.04 -0.76
N LEU A 121 -14.01 1.43 -1.47
CA LEU A 121 -13.75 2.82 -1.86
C LEU A 121 -14.97 3.50 -2.53
N ARG A 122 -15.81 2.73 -3.22
CA ARG A 122 -17.02 3.27 -3.88
C ARG A 122 -18.08 3.78 -2.90
N TYR A 123 -18.03 3.36 -1.65
CA TYR A 123 -19.02 3.67 -0.62
C TYR A 123 -18.43 4.44 0.56
N VAL A 124 -17.19 4.93 0.43
CA VAL A 124 -16.60 5.80 1.45
C VAL A 124 -17.40 7.10 1.54
N THR A 125 -17.74 7.50 2.76
CA THR A 125 -18.54 8.68 3.05
C THR A 125 -17.69 9.85 3.53
N GLU A 126 -18.25 11.07 3.49
CA GLU A 126 -17.61 12.26 4.06
C GLU A 126 -17.39 12.15 5.58
N GLU A 127 -18.17 11.32 6.28
CA GLU A 127 -17.95 11.06 7.71
C GLU A 127 -16.68 10.24 7.95
N GLN A 128 -16.34 9.33 7.04
CA GLN A 128 -15.12 8.52 7.11
C GLN A 128 -13.87 9.29 6.68
N ILE A 129 -14.04 10.22 5.73
CA ILE A 129 -12.97 11.12 5.26
C ILE A 129 -13.52 12.56 5.26
N PRO A 130 -13.46 13.25 6.42
CA PRO A 130 -14.09 14.56 6.59
C PRO A 130 -13.27 15.72 6.03
N GLU A 131 -12.12 15.45 5.44
CA GLU A 131 -11.19 16.47 4.96
C GLU A 131 -10.85 16.29 3.47
N LEU A 132 -10.33 17.34 2.86
CA LEU A 132 -9.89 17.30 1.46
C LEU A 132 -8.62 16.47 1.33
N LEU A 133 -8.56 15.66 0.30
CA LEU A 133 -7.41 14.84 -0.03
C LEU A 133 -6.53 15.56 -1.06
N ASP A 134 -5.25 15.65 -0.78
CA ASP A 134 -4.25 16.23 -1.68
C ASP A 134 -3.75 15.23 -2.72
N ILE A 135 -3.54 13.97 -2.30
CA ILE A 135 -2.95 12.92 -3.12
C ILE A 135 -3.74 11.62 -2.97
N ALA A 136 -4.07 11.00 -4.09
CA ALA A 136 -4.63 9.65 -4.12
C ALA A 136 -3.66 8.70 -4.84
N VAL A 137 -3.32 7.59 -4.20
CA VAL A 137 -2.52 6.51 -4.78
C VAL A 137 -3.36 5.24 -4.87
N MET A 138 -3.11 4.42 -5.90
CA MET A 138 -3.89 3.22 -6.14
C MET A 138 -3.03 2.14 -6.82
N ASP A 139 -2.97 0.94 -6.22
CA ASP A 139 -2.38 -0.26 -6.81
C ASP A 139 -3.39 -1.42 -6.73
N VAL A 140 -4.42 -1.37 -7.56
CA VAL A 140 -5.49 -2.37 -7.56
C VAL A 140 -5.33 -3.35 -8.72
N SER A 141 -5.49 -4.63 -8.42
CA SER A 141 -5.37 -5.72 -9.39
C SER A 141 -6.60 -5.87 -10.29
N PHE A 142 -7.73 -5.27 -9.92
CA PHE A 142 -8.96 -5.36 -10.68
C PHE A 142 -9.17 -4.10 -11.51
N ILE A 143 -9.47 -4.33 -12.81
CA ILE A 143 -9.81 -3.27 -13.76
C ILE A 143 -11.16 -2.69 -13.34
N CYS A 144 -11.16 -1.49 -12.78
CA CYS A 144 -12.33 -0.65 -12.77
C CYS A 144 -12.44 -0.07 -14.18
N GLU A 145 -13.30 -0.64 -15.04
CA GLU A 145 -13.67 0.02 -16.29
C GLU A 145 -14.38 1.34 -15.90
N ALA A 146 -13.65 2.43 -15.94
CA ALA A 146 -14.25 3.74 -16.06
C ALA A 146 -14.87 3.78 -17.47
N ARG A 147 -16.15 3.41 -17.60
CA ARG A 147 -16.91 3.70 -18.80
C ARG A 147 -16.88 5.22 -18.98
N SER A 148 -16.09 5.67 -19.92
CA SER A 148 -16.21 6.98 -20.53
C SER A 148 -17.53 7.00 -21.29
N SER A 149 -18.64 7.22 -20.61
CA SER A 149 -19.90 7.54 -21.28
C SER A 149 -19.87 9.01 -21.69
N ARG A 150 -19.46 9.26 -22.91
CA ARG A 150 -19.95 10.43 -23.63
C ARG A 150 -21.43 10.20 -23.88
N SER A 151 -22.29 10.72 -23.02
CA SER A 151 -23.67 11.03 -23.35
C SER A 151 -24.18 12.11 -22.39
N PRO A 152 -24.70 13.24 -22.89
CA PRO A 152 -25.32 14.22 -22.04
C PRO A 152 -26.73 13.78 -21.75
N ALA A 153 -27.12 13.75 -20.49
CA ALA A 153 -28.44 13.45 -19.94
C ALA A 153 -28.64 12.02 -19.42
N SER A 154 -28.31 11.82 -18.17
CA SER A 154 -29.20 11.36 -17.12
C SER A 154 -28.43 11.11 -15.83
N SER A 155 -28.98 11.66 -14.79
CA SER A 155 -28.59 11.66 -13.40
C SER A 155 -28.32 10.28 -12.81
N GLN A 156 -27.39 10.30 -11.81
CA GLN A 156 -27.24 9.37 -10.70
C GLN A 156 -26.43 8.10 -10.96
N ALA A 157 -25.22 8.19 -10.61
CA ALA A 157 -24.27 7.32 -9.92
C ALA A 157 -22.83 7.70 -10.30
N GLY A 158 -22.46 8.92 -10.06
CA GLY A 158 -21.06 9.37 -10.13
C GLY A 158 -20.36 9.01 -8.85
N CYS A 159 -19.24 8.32 -8.92
CA CYS A 159 -18.24 8.31 -7.86
C CYS A 159 -17.77 9.78 -7.70
N GLY A 160 -18.48 10.51 -6.85
CA GLY A 160 -18.37 11.96 -6.72
C GLY A 160 -17.25 12.38 -5.76
N TYR A 161 -16.04 11.79 -5.89
CA TYR A 161 -14.88 12.42 -5.30
C TYR A 161 -14.44 13.55 -6.20
N ARG A 162 -14.82 14.78 -5.85
CA ARG A 162 -14.12 15.98 -6.32
C ARG A 162 -12.74 15.98 -5.68
N LEU A 163 -11.81 15.26 -6.30
CA LEU A 163 -10.39 15.57 -6.07
C LEU A 163 -10.17 16.97 -6.65
N PRO A 164 -9.73 17.95 -5.87
CA PRO A 164 -9.24 19.18 -6.47
C PRO A 164 -8.13 18.78 -7.44
N HIS A 165 -8.15 19.32 -8.64
CA HIS A 165 -7.27 19.02 -9.76
C HIS A 165 -5.78 19.01 -9.36
N LYS A 166 -5.22 17.89 -8.85
CA LYS A 166 -3.77 17.65 -8.83
C LYS A 166 -3.47 16.20 -8.44
N ALA A 167 -2.91 15.50 -9.42
CA ALA A 167 -2.09 14.27 -9.31
C ALA A 167 -2.76 12.97 -8.80
N ALA A 168 -3.28 12.18 -9.75
CA ALA A 168 -3.48 10.75 -9.55
C ALA A 168 -2.31 9.97 -10.16
N VAL A 169 -1.59 9.15 -9.37
CA VAL A 169 -0.56 8.24 -9.89
C VAL A 169 -1.18 6.85 -10.07
N ARG A 170 -1.36 6.42 -11.33
CA ARG A 170 -1.83 5.07 -11.68
C ARG A 170 -0.64 4.16 -11.96
N GLY A 171 -0.47 3.12 -11.15
CA GLY A 171 0.41 1.99 -11.47
C GLY A 171 -0.26 1.07 -12.50
N ARG A 172 0.32 0.91 -13.68
CA ARG A 172 -0.15 -0.02 -14.71
C ARG A 172 0.60 -1.33 -14.55
N THR A 173 -0.06 -2.40 -14.10
CA THR A 173 0.50 -3.76 -14.22
C THR A 173 0.27 -4.26 -15.64
N ARG A 174 1.36 -4.54 -16.38
CA ARG A 174 1.28 -5.33 -17.63
C ARG A 174 0.90 -6.75 -17.24
N GLY A 175 -0.23 -7.23 -17.75
CA GLY A 175 -0.57 -8.63 -17.70
C GLY A 175 0.49 -9.44 -18.45
N SER A 176 1.05 -10.43 -17.79
CA SER A 176 1.82 -11.50 -18.42
C SER A 176 0.85 -12.37 -19.24
N ARG A 177 1.17 -12.54 -20.50
CA ARG A 177 0.63 -13.64 -21.33
C ARG A 177 1.26 -14.94 -20.87
#